data_438e2a980a9e081df59feec164863b02
#
_entry.id   438e2a980a9e081df59feec164863b02
#
_cell.length_a   1.000
_cell.length_b   1.000
_cell.length_c   1.000
_cell.angle_alpha   90.00
_cell.angle_beta   90.00
_cell.angle_gamma   90.00
#
_symmetry.space_group_name_H-M   'P 1'
#
loop_
_entity.id
_entity.type
_entity.pdbx_description
1 polymer ?
#
loop_
_entity_poly.entity_id
_entity_poly.type
_entity_poly.pdbx_seq_one_letter_code
_entity_poly.pdbx_strand_id
1 'polypeptide(L)'
;MRLLAPAKINLHLRVGPPRADGFHPLLSWMATVGLFDTLVLEEAAAQADPVVLACDNPDLPCDERNLVMRIARAWQEQMGLAPTAPVWIDLRKQIPMGAGLGGGSSDGARALMGLNRLWRTARAANDLSAFAARFGSDLPFFFHGPSSVCQGRGEIVAPVARPKACWAVLVLPELSMPTPQVYRRFDQMGLGRQSDIEVPPPWDRWALLDSEE
;
A
#
# COMPACT_ATOMS: atom_id res chain seq x y z
N MET A 1 12.97 -0.72 -16.33
CA MET A 1 11.67 -1.44 -16.21
C MET A 1 10.62 -0.43 -15.73
N ARG A 2 9.44 -0.37 -16.38
CA ARG A 2 8.34 0.52 -15.97
C ARG A 2 7.26 -0.26 -15.22
N LEU A 3 6.79 0.27 -14.09
CA LEU A 3 5.78 -0.32 -13.23
C LEU A 3 4.68 0.71 -12.92
N LEU A 4 3.43 0.28 -12.91
CA LEU A 4 2.29 1.09 -12.50
C LEU A 4 1.90 0.74 -11.06
N ALA A 5 1.84 1.75 -10.21
CA ALA A 5 1.46 1.65 -8.80
C ALA A 5 0.01 2.17 -8.63
N PRO A 6 -1.01 1.29 -8.54
CA PRO A 6 -2.41 1.69 -8.47
C PRO A 6 -2.75 2.32 -7.13
N ALA A 7 -3.67 3.27 -7.12
CA ALA A 7 -4.36 3.67 -5.91
C ALA A 7 -5.32 2.56 -5.42
N LYS A 8 -5.69 2.61 -4.12
CA LYS A 8 -6.75 1.76 -3.55
C LYS A 8 -7.86 2.61 -2.96
N ILE A 9 -9.03 2.03 -2.85
CA ILE A 9 -10.13 2.52 -2.03
C ILE A 9 -10.59 1.42 -1.08
N ASN A 10 -11.21 1.82 0.03
CA ASN A 10 -11.90 0.90 0.92
C ASN A 10 -13.38 0.90 0.52
N LEU A 11 -13.84 -0.17 -0.11
CA LEU A 11 -15.27 -0.38 -0.42
C LEU A 11 -16.06 -0.67 0.85
N HIS A 12 -15.39 -1.24 1.85
CA HIS A 12 -15.90 -1.45 3.19
C HIS A 12 -14.75 -1.28 4.19
N LEU A 13 -15.05 -0.63 5.33
CA LEU A 13 -14.10 -0.51 6.43
C LEU A 13 -14.86 -0.51 7.76
N ARG A 14 -14.50 -1.45 8.61
CA ARG A 14 -14.91 -1.47 10.02
C ARG A 14 -13.67 -1.53 10.90
N VAL A 15 -13.73 -0.83 12.00
CA VAL A 15 -12.64 -0.69 12.95
C VAL A 15 -13.14 -1.18 14.30
N GLY A 16 -12.44 -2.11 14.91
CA GLY A 16 -12.72 -2.63 16.24
C GLY A 16 -12.13 -1.75 17.35
N PRO A 17 -12.32 -2.15 18.62
CA PRO A 17 -11.77 -1.44 19.77
C PRO A 17 -10.22 -1.54 19.78
N PRO A 18 -9.53 -0.61 20.49
CA PRO A 18 -8.08 -0.65 20.59
C PRO A 18 -7.61 -1.93 21.29
N ARG A 19 -6.54 -2.54 20.77
CA ARG A 19 -5.88 -3.70 21.36
C ARG A 19 -4.84 -3.26 22.39
N ALA A 20 -4.32 -4.22 23.14
CA ALA A 20 -3.27 -3.96 24.14
C ALA A 20 -1.98 -3.36 23.55
N ASP A 21 -1.73 -3.59 22.23
CA ASP A 21 -0.60 -3.01 21.50
C ASP A 21 -0.88 -1.59 20.99
N GLY A 22 -2.05 -1.01 21.29
CA GLY A 22 -2.46 0.32 20.88
C GLY A 22 -2.98 0.42 19.44
N PHE A 23 -3.02 -0.68 18.70
CA PHE A 23 -3.59 -0.74 17.35
C PHE A 23 -5.05 -1.18 17.38
N HIS A 24 -5.81 -0.75 16.38
CA HIS A 24 -7.17 -1.20 16.15
C HIS A 24 -7.19 -2.35 15.16
N PRO A 25 -7.86 -3.45 15.47
CA PRO A 25 -8.16 -4.45 14.46
C PRO A 25 -9.18 -3.89 13.48
N LEU A 26 -9.03 -4.23 12.22
CA LEU A 26 -9.95 -3.80 11.17
C LEU A 26 -10.46 -4.98 10.33
N LEU A 27 -11.59 -4.75 9.69
CA LEU A 27 -12.13 -5.57 8.62
C LEU A 27 -12.41 -4.65 7.45
N SER A 28 -11.66 -4.80 6.38
CA SER A 28 -11.78 -3.94 5.21
C SER A 28 -11.84 -4.75 3.92
N TRP A 29 -12.68 -4.34 3.00
CA TRP A 29 -12.61 -4.76 1.62
C TRP A 29 -11.97 -3.65 0.81
N MET A 30 -10.77 -3.91 0.32
CA MET A 30 -9.99 -2.98 -0.48
C MET A 30 -10.04 -3.37 -1.96
N ALA A 31 -10.12 -2.37 -2.82
CA ALA A 31 -10.01 -2.54 -4.26
C ALA A 31 -9.08 -1.48 -4.87
N THR A 32 -8.34 -1.86 -5.92
CA THR A 32 -7.57 -0.89 -6.70
C THR A 32 -8.46 -0.11 -7.65
N VAL A 33 -8.09 1.14 -7.90
CA VAL A 33 -8.75 2.02 -8.87
C VAL A 33 -7.79 2.44 -9.98
N GLY A 34 -8.32 2.91 -11.10
CA GLY A 34 -7.58 3.26 -12.31
C GLY A 34 -6.78 4.57 -12.23
N LEU A 35 -6.28 4.92 -11.05
CA LEU A 35 -5.36 6.04 -10.81
C LEU A 35 -4.01 5.46 -10.40
N PHE A 36 -2.92 5.88 -11.06
CA PHE A 36 -1.62 5.22 -10.91
C PHE A 36 -0.50 6.23 -10.74
N ASP A 37 0.42 5.93 -9.84
CA ASP A 37 1.79 6.44 -9.91
C ASP A 37 2.61 5.55 -10.86
N THR A 38 3.73 6.08 -11.35
CA THR A 38 4.62 5.32 -12.24
C THR A 38 6.01 5.26 -11.63
N LEU A 39 6.59 4.05 -11.58
CA LEU A 39 7.98 3.85 -11.23
C LEU A 39 8.74 3.34 -12.46
N VAL A 40 9.92 3.92 -12.69
CA VAL A 40 10.90 3.39 -13.65
C VAL A 40 12.13 2.98 -12.87
N LEU A 41 12.48 1.71 -12.93
CA LEU A 41 13.68 1.16 -12.29
C LEU A 41 14.70 0.79 -13.39
N GLU A 42 15.93 1.23 -13.20
CA GLU A 42 17.05 0.96 -14.13
C GLU A 42 18.30 0.59 -13.36
N GLU A 43 19.10 -0.31 -13.92
CA GLU A 43 20.46 -0.52 -13.43
C GLU A 43 21.24 0.76 -13.67
N ALA A 44 21.92 1.25 -12.64
CA ALA A 44 22.73 2.45 -12.74
C ALA A 44 24.21 2.09 -12.90
N ALA A 45 24.99 2.99 -13.45
CA ALA A 45 26.43 2.88 -13.40
C ALA A 45 26.92 2.89 -11.94
N ALA A 46 28.08 2.32 -11.66
CA ALA A 46 28.65 2.31 -10.31
C ALA A 46 28.63 3.74 -9.72
N GLN A 47 27.89 3.90 -8.66
CA GLN A 47 27.73 5.17 -7.95
C GLN A 47 28.10 4.99 -6.48
N ALA A 48 28.29 6.11 -5.78
CA ALA A 48 28.57 6.07 -4.34
C ALA A 48 27.38 5.55 -3.52
N ASP A 49 26.15 5.76 -4.01
CA ASP A 49 24.93 5.25 -3.37
C ASP A 49 24.32 4.12 -4.21
N PRO A 50 24.10 2.94 -3.61
CA PRO A 50 23.56 1.78 -4.34
C PRO A 50 22.08 1.92 -4.72
N VAL A 51 21.34 2.84 -4.11
CA VAL A 51 19.94 3.12 -4.45
C VAL A 51 19.74 4.62 -4.53
N VAL A 52 19.34 5.09 -5.70
CA VAL A 52 19.04 6.51 -5.94
C VAL A 52 17.57 6.63 -6.33
N LEU A 53 16.83 7.50 -5.62
CA LEU A 53 15.45 7.83 -5.92
C LEU A 53 15.39 9.27 -6.46
N ALA A 54 14.70 9.44 -7.57
CA ALA A 54 14.23 10.73 -8.07
C ALA A 54 12.69 10.75 -8.05
N CYS A 55 12.12 11.92 -7.78
CA CYS A 55 10.68 12.12 -7.79
C CYS A 55 10.33 13.44 -8.46
N ASP A 56 9.29 13.45 -9.28
CA ASP A 56 8.76 14.66 -9.94
C ASP A 56 8.01 15.59 -8.98
N ASN A 57 7.64 15.11 -7.78
CA ASN A 57 7.01 15.92 -6.75
C ASN A 57 8.07 16.46 -5.75
N PRO A 58 8.31 17.78 -5.72
CA PRO A 58 9.33 18.37 -4.86
C PRO A 58 9.02 18.28 -3.36
N ASP A 59 7.75 18.06 -2.97
CA ASP A 59 7.35 17.93 -1.57
C ASP A 59 7.64 16.52 -1.01
N LEU A 60 8.00 15.57 -1.88
CA LEU A 60 8.38 14.22 -1.45
C LEU A 60 9.89 14.11 -1.27
N PRO A 61 10.37 13.72 -0.07
CA PRO A 61 11.79 13.46 0.11
C PRO A 61 12.24 12.26 -0.73
N CYS A 62 13.45 12.33 -1.27
CA CYS A 62 14.09 11.24 -2.01
C CYS A 62 15.17 10.53 -1.18
N ASP A 63 15.11 10.63 0.14
CA ASP A 63 16.01 10.02 1.12
C ASP A 63 15.29 8.96 1.98
N GLU A 64 15.88 8.57 3.11
CA GLU A 64 15.35 7.56 4.05
C GLU A 64 13.98 7.90 4.66
N ARG A 65 13.47 9.08 4.48
CA ARG A 65 12.10 9.46 4.86
C ARG A 65 11.08 8.93 3.86
N ASN A 66 11.51 8.60 2.64
CA ASN A 66 10.66 8.01 1.62
C ASN A 66 10.53 6.49 1.81
N LEU A 67 9.29 6.00 1.74
CA LEU A 67 9.00 4.58 1.93
C LEU A 67 9.66 3.69 0.87
N VAL A 68 9.76 4.16 -0.37
CA VAL A 68 10.45 3.46 -1.47
C VAL A 68 11.91 3.24 -1.13
N MET A 69 12.62 4.29 -0.65
CA MET A 69 14.03 4.20 -0.25
C MET A 69 14.23 3.25 0.93
N ARG A 70 13.40 3.37 1.96
CA ARG A 70 13.47 2.49 3.14
C ARG A 70 13.32 1.02 2.76
N ILE A 71 12.35 0.71 1.90
CA ILE A 71 12.10 -0.65 1.43
C ILE A 71 13.26 -1.15 0.57
N ALA A 72 13.75 -0.34 -0.36
CA ALA A 72 14.82 -0.72 -1.27
C ALA A 72 16.12 -1.06 -0.51
N ARG A 73 16.53 -0.22 0.43
CA ARG A 73 17.73 -0.45 1.23
C ARG A 73 17.59 -1.66 2.15
N ALA A 74 16.46 -1.77 2.86
CA ALA A 74 16.22 -2.91 3.71
C ALA A 74 16.14 -4.25 2.93
N TRP A 75 15.64 -4.21 1.70
CA TRP A 75 15.63 -5.39 0.83
C TRP A 75 17.03 -5.76 0.35
N GLN A 76 17.82 -4.78 -0.04
CA GLN A 76 19.22 -4.98 -0.41
C GLN A 76 20.01 -5.62 0.74
N GLU A 77 19.87 -5.10 1.94
CA GLU A 77 20.51 -5.62 3.15
C GLU A 77 20.06 -7.06 3.45
N GLN A 78 18.75 -7.31 3.45
CA GLN A 78 18.19 -8.64 3.72
C GLN A 78 18.66 -9.69 2.71
N MET A 79 18.88 -9.31 1.48
CA MET A 79 19.36 -10.22 0.42
C MET A 79 20.89 -10.35 0.41
N GLY A 80 21.62 -9.62 1.27
CA GLY A 80 23.08 -9.63 1.28
C GLY A 80 23.69 -9.17 -0.03
N LEU A 81 23.00 -8.30 -0.77
CA LEU A 81 23.46 -7.81 -2.05
C LEU A 81 24.55 -6.75 -1.84
N ALA A 82 25.69 -6.98 -2.48
CA ALA A 82 26.77 -6.01 -2.47
C ALA A 82 26.31 -4.68 -3.10
N PRO A 83 26.92 -3.53 -2.73
CA PRO A 83 26.63 -2.23 -3.34
C PRO A 83 26.93 -2.16 -4.86
N THR A 84 27.37 -3.25 -5.46
CA THR A 84 27.80 -3.36 -6.86
C THR A 84 26.67 -3.47 -7.88
N ALA A 85 25.41 -3.50 -7.43
CA ALA A 85 24.24 -3.49 -8.31
C ALA A 85 23.39 -2.23 -8.04
N PRO A 86 23.90 -1.01 -8.33
CA PRO A 86 23.17 0.21 -8.07
C PRO A 86 21.92 0.30 -8.94
N VAL A 87 20.85 0.85 -8.35
CA VAL A 87 19.58 1.04 -9.04
C VAL A 87 19.17 2.51 -8.97
N TRP A 88 18.70 3.01 -10.11
CA TRP A 88 18.00 4.28 -10.22
C TRP A 88 16.49 4.03 -10.24
N ILE A 89 15.75 4.75 -9.41
CA ILE A 89 14.29 4.71 -9.33
C ILE A 89 13.76 6.11 -9.65
N ASP A 90 13.02 6.25 -10.75
CA ASP A 90 12.29 7.47 -11.10
C ASP A 90 10.80 7.26 -10.72
N LEU A 91 10.31 8.05 -9.77
CA LEU A 91 8.94 8.00 -9.26
C LEU A 91 8.16 9.21 -9.76
N ARG A 92 7.06 8.95 -10.47
CA ARG A 92 6.14 9.98 -10.96
C ARG A 92 4.80 9.87 -10.25
N LYS A 93 4.41 10.94 -9.55
CA LYS A 93 3.24 10.97 -8.68
C LYS A 93 2.02 11.55 -9.38
N GLN A 94 0.93 10.77 -9.35
CA GLN A 94 -0.41 11.20 -9.75
C GLN A 94 -1.44 10.95 -8.65
N ILE A 95 -1.16 10.00 -7.73
CA ILE A 95 -2.03 9.72 -6.60
C ILE A 95 -1.82 10.81 -5.54
N PRO A 96 -2.87 11.54 -5.15
CA PRO A 96 -2.78 12.58 -4.13
C PRO A 96 -2.23 12.08 -2.81
N MET A 97 -1.28 12.81 -2.24
CA MET A 97 -0.66 12.46 -0.96
C MET A 97 -1.64 12.71 0.20
N GLY A 98 -1.60 11.85 1.20
CA GLY A 98 -2.41 12.00 2.40
C GLY A 98 -3.92 11.78 2.22
N ALA A 99 -4.37 11.40 1.01
CA ALA A 99 -5.79 11.22 0.68
C ALA A 99 -6.38 9.85 1.06
N GLY A 100 -5.64 8.98 1.78
CA GLY A 100 -6.10 7.64 2.12
C GLY A 100 -6.11 6.64 0.96
N LEU A 101 -5.59 7.02 -0.21
CA LEU A 101 -5.58 6.22 -1.44
C LEU A 101 -4.44 5.21 -1.53
N GLY A 102 -3.59 5.12 -0.51
CA GLY A 102 -2.52 4.12 -0.43
C GLY A 102 -1.35 4.32 -1.40
N GLY A 103 -1.18 5.52 -2.01
CA GLY A 103 -0.16 5.79 -3.03
C GLY A 103 1.24 5.40 -2.58
N GLY A 104 1.72 5.90 -1.44
CA GLY A 104 3.06 5.56 -0.94
C GLY A 104 3.26 4.07 -0.67
N SER A 105 2.23 3.37 -0.17
CA SER A 105 2.28 1.91 0.03
C SER A 105 2.31 1.16 -1.30
N SER A 106 1.57 1.64 -2.29
CA SER A 106 1.60 1.09 -3.65
C SER A 106 2.97 1.27 -4.31
N ASP A 107 3.56 2.48 -4.19
CA ASP A 107 4.91 2.77 -4.68
C ASP A 107 5.94 1.84 -4.06
N GLY A 108 5.91 1.70 -2.73
CA GLY A 108 6.80 0.80 -2.01
C GLY A 108 6.66 -0.67 -2.41
N ALA A 109 5.43 -1.15 -2.56
CA ALA A 109 5.17 -2.51 -3.01
C ALA A 109 5.66 -2.75 -4.44
N ARG A 110 5.41 -1.80 -5.36
CA ARG A 110 5.88 -1.89 -6.74
C ARG A 110 7.40 -1.77 -6.84
N ALA A 111 8.02 -0.90 -6.08
CA ALA A 111 9.47 -0.84 -5.98
C ALA A 111 10.06 -2.19 -5.56
N LEU A 112 9.53 -2.81 -4.50
CA LEU A 112 9.99 -4.12 -4.02
C LEU A 112 9.82 -5.21 -5.08
N MET A 113 8.68 -5.25 -5.77
CA MET A 113 8.46 -6.19 -6.89
C MET A 113 9.47 -5.96 -8.02
N GLY A 114 9.75 -4.70 -8.35
CA GLY A 114 10.71 -4.33 -9.37
C GLY A 114 12.13 -4.74 -9.00
N LEU A 115 12.54 -4.46 -7.77
CA LEU A 115 13.83 -4.82 -7.22
C LEU A 115 14.04 -6.34 -7.14
N ASN A 116 13.01 -7.08 -6.69
CA ASN A 116 13.03 -8.54 -6.70
C ASN A 116 13.33 -9.11 -8.10
N ARG A 117 12.78 -8.49 -9.14
CA ARG A 117 13.02 -8.90 -10.53
C ARG A 117 14.40 -8.43 -11.03
N LEU A 118 14.75 -7.16 -10.80
CA LEU A 118 15.99 -6.56 -11.27
C LEU A 118 17.21 -7.23 -10.64
N TRP A 119 17.19 -7.43 -9.34
CA TRP A 119 18.24 -8.10 -8.59
C TRP A 119 18.16 -9.63 -8.61
N ARG A 120 17.19 -10.19 -9.35
CA ARG A 120 17.00 -11.65 -9.54
C ARG A 120 16.91 -12.42 -8.23
N THR A 121 16.34 -11.83 -7.19
CA THR A 121 16.23 -12.48 -5.88
C THR A 121 15.14 -13.57 -5.84
N ALA A 122 14.29 -13.63 -6.86
CA ALA A 122 13.31 -14.68 -7.15
C ALA A 122 12.40 -15.07 -5.97
N ARG A 123 12.06 -14.13 -5.09
CA ARG A 123 11.17 -14.38 -3.95
C ARG A 123 9.71 -14.39 -4.40
N ALA A 124 8.92 -15.27 -3.78
CA ALA A 124 7.50 -15.38 -4.03
C ALA A 124 6.73 -14.13 -3.52
N ALA A 125 5.53 -13.89 -4.06
CA ALA A 125 4.70 -12.75 -3.65
C ALA A 125 4.39 -12.74 -2.15
N ASN A 126 4.18 -13.91 -1.53
CA ASN A 126 3.94 -14.03 -0.10
C ASN A 126 5.16 -13.59 0.74
N ASP A 127 6.38 -13.92 0.30
CA ASP A 127 7.61 -13.51 1.00
C ASP A 127 7.79 -12.00 0.91
N LEU A 128 7.54 -11.41 -0.26
CA LEU A 128 7.60 -9.96 -0.47
C LEU A 128 6.53 -9.24 0.37
N SER A 129 5.33 -9.78 0.42
CA SER A 129 4.21 -9.27 1.22
C SER A 129 4.56 -9.28 2.71
N ALA A 130 5.07 -10.39 3.23
CA ALA A 130 5.50 -10.52 4.63
C ALA A 130 6.64 -9.54 4.97
N PHE A 131 7.59 -9.36 4.07
CA PHE A 131 8.65 -8.37 4.24
C PHE A 131 8.07 -6.95 4.28
N ALA A 132 7.21 -6.61 3.33
CA ALA A 132 6.63 -5.28 3.19
C ALA A 132 5.73 -4.88 4.37
N ALA A 133 5.05 -5.85 5.01
CA ALA A 133 4.21 -5.63 6.20
C ALA A 133 4.96 -4.94 7.36
N ARG A 134 6.28 -5.04 7.40
CA ARG A 134 7.14 -4.38 8.40
C ARG A 134 7.17 -2.85 8.24
N PHE A 135 6.82 -2.35 7.08
CA PHE A 135 6.89 -0.93 6.70
C PHE A 135 5.54 -0.22 6.69
N GLY A 136 4.45 -0.98 6.63
CA GLY A 136 3.09 -0.44 6.68
C GLY A 136 2.03 -1.48 6.40
N SER A 137 0.86 -1.28 7.02
CA SER A 137 -0.25 -2.25 7.00
C SER A 137 -0.92 -2.40 5.62
N ASP A 138 -0.92 -1.35 4.80
CA ASP A 138 -1.55 -1.38 3.47
C ASP A 138 -0.65 -2.03 2.38
N LEU A 139 0.66 -2.15 2.63
CA LEU A 139 1.61 -2.69 1.66
C LEU A 139 1.26 -4.11 1.20
N PRO A 140 0.91 -5.05 2.11
CA PRO A 140 0.55 -6.42 1.74
C PRO A 140 -0.55 -6.52 0.70
N PHE A 141 -1.55 -5.65 0.75
CA PHE A 141 -2.66 -5.62 -0.21
C PHE A 141 -2.18 -5.59 -1.67
N PHE A 142 -1.14 -4.81 -1.98
CA PHE A 142 -0.67 -4.61 -3.35
C PHE A 142 0.08 -5.80 -3.95
N PHE A 143 0.34 -6.85 -3.18
CA PHE A 143 0.94 -8.12 -3.66
C PHE A 143 -0.10 -9.17 -4.01
N HIS A 144 -1.34 -9.06 -3.49
CA HIS A 144 -2.34 -10.12 -3.55
C HIS A 144 -3.50 -9.86 -4.53
N GLY A 145 -3.39 -8.84 -5.34
CA GLY A 145 -4.35 -8.62 -6.42
C GLY A 145 -5.20 -7.37 -6.22
N PRO A 146 -6.10 -7.10 -7.16
CA PRO A 146 -6.80 -5.83 -7.21
C PRO A 146 -7.99 -5.74 -6.25
N SER A 147 -8.39 -6.85 -5.60
CA SER A 147 -9.53 -6.88 -4.67
C SER A 147 -9.26 -7.91 -3.57
N SER A 148 -9.27 -7.46 -2.33
CA SER A 148 -8.96 -8.32 -1.18
C SER A 148 -9.70 -7.88 0.08
N VAL A 149 -10.02 -8.84 0.93
CA VAL A 149 -10.41 -8.61 2.32
C VAL A 149 -9.15 -8.52 3.17
N CYS A 150 -9.03 -7.45 3.91
CA CYS A 150 -7.91 -7.17 4.80
C CYS A 150 -8.37 -7.19 6.25
N GLN A 151 -7.63 -7.89 7.10
CA GLN A 151 -7.88 -8.06 8.53
C GLN A 151 -6.63 -7.74 9.36
N GLY A 152 -6.74 -7.87 10.68
CA GLY A 152 -5.65 -7.49 11.56
C GLY A 152 -5.52 -5.97 11.63
N ARG A 153 -4.35 -5.42 11.34
CA ARG A 153 -4.15 -3.98 11.13
C ARG A 153 -4.30 -3.58 9.65
N GLY A 154 -4.61 -4.57 8.76
CA GLY A 154 -4.65 -4.48 7.31
C GLY A 154 -3.68 -5.46 6.61
N GLU A 155 -2.78 -6.10 7.38
CA GLU A 155 -1.70 -6.95 6.87
C GLU A 155 -2.15 -8.37 6.52
N ILE A 156 -3.25 -8.85 7.06
CA ILE A 156 -3.79 -10.18 6.74
C ILE A 156 -4.71 -10.04 5.53
N VAL A 157 -4.21 -10.47 4.37
CA VAL A 157 -4.85 -10.21 3.09
C VAL A 157 -5.37 -11.50 2.46
N ALA A 158 -6.68 -11.54 2.21
CA ALA A 158 -7.35 -12.63 1.51
C ALA A 158 -7.91 -12.10 0.17
N PRO A 159 -7.38 -12.54 -0.98
CA PRO A 159 -7.91 -12.16 -2.28
C PRO A 159 -9.38 -12.58 -2.43
N VAL A 160 -10.18 -11.71 -3.02
CA VAL A 160 -11.59 -11.96 -3.30
C VAL A 160 -11.93 -11.56 -4.74
N ALA A 161 -13.10 -11.98 -5.20
CA ALA A 161 -13.59 -11.58 -6.53
C ALA A 161 -13.59 -10.06 -6.69
N ARG A 162 -13.28 -9.61 -7.89
CA ARG A 162 -13.36 -8.18 -8.21
C ARG A 162 -14.83 -7.74 -8.21
N PRO A 163 -15.12 -6.54 -7.72
CA PRO A 163 -16.40 -5.92 -7.99
C PRO A 163 -16.57 -5.73 -9.50
N LYS A 164 -17.81 -5.63 -9.98
CA LYS A 164 -18.05 -5.23 -11.36
C LYS A 164 -17.34 -3.91 -11.65
N ALA A 165 -16.81 -3.77 -12.85
CA ALA A 165 -16.16 -2.53 -13.27
C ALA A 165 -17.18 -1.39 -13.26
N CYS A 166 -16.88 -0.35 -12.49
CA CYS A 166 -17.70 0.85 -12.39
C CYS A 166 -16.80 2.10 -12.35
N TRP A 167 -17.39 3.23 -12.63
CA TRP A 167 -16.73 4.51 -12.44
C TRP A 167 -16.74 4.90 -10.96
N ALA A 168 -15.62 5.39 -10.46
CA ALA A 168 -15.51 5.97 -9.14
C ALA A 168 -15.17 7.45 -9.25
N VAL A 169 -15.92 8.30 -8.55
CA VAL A 169 -15.63 9.73 -8.42
C VAL A 169 -14.89 9.94 -7.11
N LEU A 170 -13.66 10.45 -7.18
CA LEU A 170 -12.85 10.81 -6.02
C LEU A 170 -13.06 12.28 -5.70
N VAL A 171 -13.59 12.59 -4.53
CA VAL A 171 -13.69 13.96 -4.01
C VAL A 171 -12.56 14.17 -3.01
N LEU A 172 -11.69 15.12 -3.30
CA LEU A 172 -10.50 15.43 -2.52
C LEU A 172 -10.64 16.81 -1.88
N PRO A 173 -11.21 16.91 -0.67
CA PRO A 173 -11.31 18.18 0.03
C PRO A 173 -9.93 18.67 0.47
N GLU A 174 -9.75 20.00 0.57
CA GLU A 174 -8.52 20.62 1.11
C GLU A 174 -8.40 20.50 2.63
N LEU A 175 -8.75 19.34 3.17
CA LEU A 175 -8.70 19.04 4.60
C LEU A 175 -7.68 17.94 4.85
N SER A 176 -6.70 18.23 5.68
CA SER A 176 -5.77 17.22 6.17
C SER A 176 -6.38 16.51 7.38
N MET A 177 -6.48 15.18 7.29
CA MET A 177 -6.94 14.33 8.40
C MET A 177 -5.85 13.31 8.77
N PRO A 178 -4.89 13.68 9.62
CA PRO A 178 -3.83 12.77 10.03
C PRO A 178 -4.42 11.54 10.74
N THR A 179 -4.12 10.35 10.25
CA THR A 179 -4.64 9.07 10.75
C THR A 179 -4.56 8.93 12.29
N PRO A 180 -3.47 9.32 12.98
CA PRO A 180 -3.42 9.24 14.45
C PRO A 180 -4.43 10.14 15.16
N GLN A 181 -4.83 11.26 14.54
CA GLN A 181 -5.85 12.14 15.12
C GLN A 181 -7.25 11.55 14.93
N VAL A 182 -7.51 10.93 13.79
CA VAL A 182 -8.77 10.24 13.51
C VAL A 182 -8.99 9.12 14.51
N TYR A 183 -8.00 8.25 14.73
CA TYR A 183 -8.10 7.15 15.68
C TYR A 183 -8.26 7.65 17.13
N ARG A 184 -7.52 8.67 17.54
CA ARG A 184 -7.75 9.28 18.87
C ARG A 184 -9.16 9.81 19.05
N ARG A 185 -9.73 10.43 18.00
CA ARG A 185 -11.12 10.90 18.06
C ARG A 185 -12.11 9.74 18.11
N PHE A 186 -11.84 8.69 17.35
CA PHE A 186 -12.62 7.45 17.35
C PHE A 186 -12.69 6.85 18.77
N ASP A 187 -11.56 6.77 19.47
CA ASP A 187 -11.48 6.27 20.86
C ASP A 187 -12.24 7.17 21.84
N GLN A 188 -12.05 8.48 21.75
CA GLN A 188 -12.75 9.45 22.58
C GLN A 188 -14.29 9.35 22.47
N MET A 189 -14.76 8.96 21.30
CA MET A 189 -16.18 8.78 21.03
C MET A 189 -16.71 7.39 21.44
N GLY A 190 -15.85 6.49 21.93
CA GLY A 190 -16.21 5.13 22.29
C GLY A 190 -16.73 4.30 21.11
N LEU A 191 -16.22 4.56 19.91
CA LEU A 191 -16.61 3.86 18.69
C LEU A 191 -15.82 2.55 18.53
N GLY A 192 -16.36 1.65 17.69
CA GLY A 192 -15.73 0.36 17.39
C GLY A 192 -16.11 -0.72 18.40
N ARG A 193 -16.91 -1.69 17.93
CA ARG A 193 -17.28 -2.87 18.71
C ARG A 193 -16.54 -4.08 18.14
N GLN A 194 -16.22 -5.03 19.01
CA GLN A 194 -15.61 -6.29 18.59
C GLN A 194 -16.51 -7.02 17.57
N SER A 195 -17.83 -7.00 17.77
CA SER A 195 -18.80 -7.56 16.83
C SER A 195 -18.76 -6.97 15.41
N ASP A 196 -18.26 -5.73 15.27
CA ASP A 196 -18.23 -5.04 13.97
C ASP A 196 -17.20 -5.67 13.01
N ILE A 197 -16.19 -6.37 13.55
CA ILE A 197 -15.11 -6.99 12.78
C ILE A 197 -15.19 -8.52 12.76
N GLU A 198 -16.11 -9.14 13.49
CA GLU A 198 -16.27 -10.60 13.56
C GLU A 198 -17.09 -11.17 12.42
N VAL A 199 -18.08 -10.40 11.94
CA VAL A 199 -18.96 -10.84 10.86
C VAL A 199 -18.59 -10.11 9.57
N PRO A 200 -17.94 -10.81 8.62
CA PRO A 200 -17.65 -10.21 7.34
C PRO A 200 -18.97 -9.89 6.61
N PRO A 201 -19.06 -8.75 5.92
CA PRO A 201 -20.18 -8.48 5.05
C PRO A 201 -20.24 -9.50 3.90
N PRO A 202 -21.38 -9.70 3.27
CA PRO A 202 -21.56 -10.66 2.17
C PRO A 202 -20.87 -10.14 0.89
N TRP A 203 -19.55 -10.32 0.80
CA TRP A 203 -18.69 -9.86 -0.29
C TRP A 203 -19.16 -10.34 -1.67
N ASP A 204 -19.61 -11.57 -1.75
CA ASP A 204 -20.14 -12.23 -2.94
C ASP A 204 -21.36 -11.50 -3.48
N ARG A 205 -22.25 -11.03 -2.63
CA ARG A 205 -23.41 -10.22 -3.03
C ARG A 205 -23.00 -8.83 -3.50
N TRP A 206 -22.07 -8.19 -2.79
CA TRP A 206 -21.60 -6.85 -3.13
C TRP A 206 -20.82 -6.80 -4.45
N ALA A 207 -20.08 -7.87 -4.76
CA ALA A 207 -19.37 -8.00 -6.04
C ALA A 207 -20.33 -8.09 -7.25
N LEU A 208 -21.60 -8.41 -6.99
CA LEU A 208 -22.63 -8.62 -8.01
C LEU A 208 -23.64 -7.48 -8.11
N LEU A 209 -23.59 -6.47 -7.23
CA LEU A 209 -24.50 -5.33 -7.29
C LEU A 209 -24.36 -4.62 -8.63
N ASP A 210 -25.47 -4.52 -9.36
CA ASP A 210 -25.57 -3.67 -10.53
C ASP A 210 -25.58 -2.21 -10.09
N SER A 211 -25.03 -1.33 -10.92
CA SER A 211 -24.98 0.11 -10.68
C SER A 211 -26.36 0.79 -10.67
N GLU A 212 -27.44 0.03 -10.74
CA GLU A 212 -28.83 0.48 -10.73
C GLU A 212 -29.56 0.22 -9.39
N GLU A 213 -28.93 -0.46 -8.43
CA GLU A 213 -29.39 -0.62 -7.06
C GLU A 213 -28.55 0.24 -6.07
#